data_b4a17da78b10e06ba44f2248fc7b2f34
#
_entry.id   b4a17da78b10e06ba44f2248fc7b2f34
#
_cell.length_a   1.000
_cell.length_b   1.000
_cell.length_c   1.000
_cell.angle_alpha   90.00
_cell.angle_beta   90.00
_cell.angle_gamma   90.00
#
_symmetry.space_group_name_H-M   'P 1'
#
loop_
_entity.id
_entity.type
_entity.pdbx_description
1 polymer ?
#
loop_
_entity_poly.entity_id
_entity_poly.type
_entity_poly.pdbx_seq_one_letter_code
_entity_poly.pdbx_strand_id
1 'polypeptide(L)'
;MSSNGTGLSKTVPAAIAAHDWGWRHASRLAWAVRGLDLAIRPGERVLVLGASGAGKSTLVRALAGVLAPDEGEQEGSLLIDGQPPIAGRGRAGLVLQDPDSQVILQRVGDDIAFGCENLGVPRDEIWRRVHVALDAVGLDVPLETPTNVLSGGQKQRLALAGVIAMQPGLVLLDEPTANLDPTGVIEVRDAVSRSIAATGATLVVIEHRVAVWLPVVDRVIVISPAGVVADGSPDEVLRARGAELAAAGVWVPGFPPPAPLRTSRAASEALVNARDLSVGRDGSAIREGLSFDVSSASTTVTTGPNGSGKTTLALTLGGLLQPIGGELRATSALAAGASLSPIMWRSTELLTRIGTVFQSPEHQFVASTVRAELAVGPRALRLDKAAQSQRVDELLARLRLDALADANPFTLSGGEQRRLSVATALATRPRILVLDEPTFGQDSLTWAELVQLLAELVDAGSSVFAATHDAEFVAVAADFTVDLS
;
A
#
# COMPACT_ATOMS: atom_id res chain seq x y z
N MET A 1 -17.95 -14.96 35.93
CA MET A 1 -17.72 -14.12 34.76
C MET A 1 -16.47 -13.32 35.04
N SER A 2 -15.30 -13.88 34.74
CA SER A 2 -14.01 -13.26 34.98
C SER A 2 -13.66 -12.45 33.77
N SER A 3 -13.32 -11.16 33.99
CA SER A 3 -12.78 -10.27 32.98
C SER A 3 -11.48 -10.85 32.42
N ASN A 4 -11.49 -11.37 31.21
CA ASN A 4 -10.28 -11.65 30.46
C ASN A 4 -9.59 -10.34 30.13
N GLY A 5 -8.84 -9.79 31.08
CA GLY A 5 -7.85 -8.77 30.78
C GLY A 5 -6.76 -9.41 29.94
N THR A 6 -6.28 -8.71 28.94
CA THR A 6 -5.27 -9.15 27.96
C THR A 6 -3.91 -9.52 28.59
N GLY A 7 -3.77 -9.53 29.90
CA GLY A 7 -2.51 -9.80 30.61
C GLY A 7 -1.41 -8.73 30.38
N LEU A 8 -1.67 -7.71 29.55
CA LEU A 8 -0.76 -6.62 29.29
C LEU A 8 -0.58 -5.73 30.54
N SER A 9 0.67 -5.38 30.86
CA SER A 9 0.97 -4.45 31.94
C SER A 9 0.73 -3.02 31.47
N LYS A 10 0.25 -2.15 32.37
CA LYS A 10 0.19 -0.72 32.12
C LYS A 10 1.58 -0.16 31.91
N THR A 11 1.74 0.68 30.89
CA THR A 11 2.98 1.42 30.64
C THR A 11 2.84 2.85 31.16
N VAL A 12 3.94 3.56 31.31
CA VAL A 12 3.92 5.00 31.55
C VAL A 12 3.74 5.68 30.18
N PRO A 13 2.58 6.28 29.89
CA PRO A 13 2.36 6.89 28.58
C PRO A 13 3.31 8.07 28.37
N ALA A 14 3.76 8.28 27.12
CA ALA A 14 4.73 9.30 26.79
C ALA A 14 4.06 10.62 26.38
N ALA A 15 4.68 11.74 26.75
CA ALA A 15 4.38 13.07 26.22
C ALA A 15 5.28 13.38 25.02
N ILE A 16 4.74 14.06 24.00
CA ILE A 16 5.50 14.55 22.84
C ILE A 16 5.42 16.08 22.83
N ALA A 17 6.56 16.72 22.56
CA ALA A 17 6.66 18.16 22.32
C ALA A 17 7.59 18.44 21.13
N ALA A 18 7.11 19.22 20.17
CA ALA A 18 7.90 19.78 19.09
C ALA A 18 7.79 21.29 19.14
N HIS A 19 8.93 22.00 19.01
CA HIS A 19 9.01 23.45 18.96
C HIS A 19 9.84 23.87 17.76
N ASP A 20 9.19 24.56 16.81
CA ASP A 20 9.76 25.01 15.55
C ASP A 20 10.56 23.88 14.85
N TRP A 21 10.06 22.64 14.98
CA TRP A 21 10.80 21.48 14.50
C TRP A 21 10.72 21.37 12.99
N GLY A 22 11.85 21.03 12.38
CA GLY A 22 11.96 20.74 10.96
C GLY A 22 12.99 19.67 10.68
N TRP A 23 12.79 18.99 9.54
CA TRP A 23 13.72 17.99 9.01
C TRP A 23 13.86 18.11 7.50
N ARG A 24 15.12 18.11 7.04
CA ARG A 24 15.49 18.07 5.63
C ARG A 24 16.43 16.89 5.38
N HIS A 25 16.00 15.95 4.54
CA HIS A 25 16.85 14.82 4.14
C HIS A 25 18.08 15.29 3.37
N ALA A 26 19.26 14.70 3.63
CA ALA A 26 20.53 15.07 2.99
C ALA A 26 20.47 14.98 1.44
N SER A 27 19.67 14.06 0.91
CA SER A 27 19.47 13.88 -0.53
C SER A 27 18.49 14.89 -1.17
N ARG A 28 17.85 15.78 -0.40
CA ARG A 28 16.81 16.71 -0.89
C ARG A 28 17.13 18.16 -0.54
N LEU A 29 16.79 19.07 -1.46
CA LEU A 29 16.91 20.51 -1.24
C LEU A 29 15.74 21.09 -0.43
N ALA A 30 14.55 20.51 -0.58
CA ALA A 30 13.35 20.95 0.12
C ALA A 30 13.23 20.27 1.50
N TRP A 31 12.72 21.02 2.46
CA TRP A 31 12.35 20.48 3.79
C TRP A 31 11.19 19.49 3.64
N ALA A 32 11.28 18.37 4.36
CA ALA A 32 10.17 17.44 4.46
C ALA A 32 9.05 18.01 5.34
N VAL A 33 9.44 18.70 6.40
CA VAL A 33 8.58 19.50 7.29
C VAL A 33 9.42 20.57 7.93
N ARG A 34 8.84 21.76 8.20
CA ARG A 34 9.51 22.88 8.85
C ARG A 34 8.52 23.68 9.69
N GLY A 35 8.98 24.24 10.81
CA GLY A 35 8.14 25.06 11.67
C GLY A 35 7.00 24.27 12.35
N LEU A 36 7.26 23.02 12.73
CA LEU A 36 6.25 22.19 13.39
C LEU A 36 6.23 22.49 14.88
N ASP A 37 5.13 23.09 15.35
CA ASP A 37 4.79 23.21 16.77
C ASP A 37 3.69 22.19 17.11
N LEU A 38 3.98 21.28 18.04
CA LEU A 38 3.09 20.19 18.38
C LEU A 38 3.27 19.76 19.83
N ALA A 39 2.15 19.53 20.54
CA ALA A 39 2.15 18.90 21.85
C ALA A 39 1.10 17.77 21.90
N ILE A 40 1.53 16.56 22.26
CA ILE A 40 0.64 15.40 22.49
C ILE A 40 0.79 14.99 23.96
N ARG A 41 -0.36 14.91 24.64
CA ARG A 41 -0.39 14.56 26.07
C ARG A 41 -0.22 13.04 26.26
N PRO A 42 0.26 12.61 27.42
CA PRO A 42 0.32 11.19 27.75
C PRO A 42 -1.04 10.51 27.61
N GLY A 43 -1.07 9.38 26.88
CA GLY A 43 -2.25 8.57 26.68
C GLY A 43 -3.23 9.09 25.59
N GLU A 44 -2.95 10.22 24.93
CA GLU A 44 -3.74 10.65 23.76
C GLU A 44 -3.58 9.68 22.59
N ARG A 45 -4.64 9.51 21.82
CA ARG A 45 -4.69 8.70 20.60
C ARG A 45 -4.89 9.63 19.42
N VAL A 46 -3.84 9.84 18.64
CA VAL A 46 -3.76 10.87 17.62
C VAL A 46 -3.67 10.25 16.23
N LEU A 47 -4.51 10.74 15.32
CA LEU A 47 -4.39 10.47 13.87
C LEU A 47 -3.71 11.68 13.20
N VAL A 48 -2.59 11.42 12.52
CA VAL A 48 -1.87 12.43 11.74
C VAL A 48 -2.24 12.31 10.28
N LEU A 49 -2.82 13.38 9.74
CA LEU A 49 -3.24 13.50 8.34
C LEU A 49 -2.39 14.53 7.60
N GLY A 50 -2.49 14.52 6.28
CA GLY A 50 -1.83 15.46 5.38
C GLY A 50 -1.60 14.85 4.01
N ALA A 51 -1.33 15.68 3.03
CA ALA A 51 -1.01 15.26 1.65
C ALA A 51 0.16 14.29 1.60
N SER A 52 0.29 13.56 0.51
CA SER A 52 1.51 12.79 0.24
C SER A 52 2.71 13.73 0.19
N GLY A 53 3.81 13.35 0.84
CA GLY A 53 4.99 14.22 0.97
C GLY A 53 4.91 15.32 2.04
N ALA A 54 3.85 15.39 2.86
CA ALA A 54 3.70 16.37 3.95
C ALA A 54 4.64 16.17 5.16
N GLY A 55 5.52 15.18 5.12
CA GLY A 55 6.48 14.91 6.20
C GLY A 55 5.95 13.99 7.31
N LYS A 56 4.79 13.35 7.14
CA LYS A 56 4.17 12.46 8.15
C LYS A 56 5.11 11.33 8.60
N SER A 57 5.59 10.52 7.66
CA SER A 57 6.52 9.42 7.96
C SER A 57 7.85 9.92 8.49
N THR A 58 8.31 11.11 8.06
CA THR A 58 9.51 11.75 8.61
C THR A 58 9.32 12.09 10.10
N LEU A 59 8.16 12.65 10.48
CA LEU A 59 7.83 12.93 11.88
C LEU A 59 7.82 11.65 12.72
N VAL A 60 7.16 10.60 12.26
CA VAL A 60 7.06 9.33 13.00
C VAL A 60 8.43 8.65 13.13
N ARG A 61 9.25 8.67 12.08
CA ARG A 61 10.63 8.17 12.14
C ARG A 61 11.52 8.99 13.10
N ALA A 62 11.34 10.31 13.13
CA ALA A 62 12.03 11.17 14.09
C ALA A 62 11.62 10.82 15.52
N LEU A 63 10.32 10.67 15.80
CA LEU A 63 9.80 10.24 17.10
C LEU A 63 10.29 8.84 17.50
N ALA A 64 10.45 7.94 16.55
CA ALA A 64 11.03 6.62 16.80
C ALA A 64 12.55 6.67 17.10
N GLY A 65 13.20 7.80 16.86
CA GLY A 65 14.65 7.96 17.05
C GLY A 65 15.48 7.22 15.99
N VAL A 66 14.90 6.93 14.80
CA VAL A 66 15.58 6.20 13.73
C VAL A 66 16.13 7.09 12.62
N LEU A 67 15.91 8.40 12.69
CA LEU A 67 16.58 9.35 11.80
C LEU A 67 17.98 9.66 12.36
N ALA A 68 19.01 9.24 11.63
CA ALA A 68 20.39 9.51 12.04
C ALA A 68 20.80 10.97 11.70
N PRO A 69 21.67 11.61 12.52
CA PRO A 69 22.10 13.00 12.29
C PRO A 69 22.80 13.23 10.93
N ASP A 70 23.41 12.19 10.37
CA ASP A 70 24.07 12.22 9.06
C ASP A 70 23.11 12.01 7.88
N GLU A 71 21.86 11.60 8.13
CA GLU A 71 20.83 11.43 7.09
C GLU A 71 20.13 12.74 6.73
N GLY A 72 20.33 13.81 7.49
CA GLY A 72 19.64 15.08 7.24
C GLY A 72 20.05 16.21 8.16
N GLU A 73 19.29 17.29 8.06
CA GLU A 73 19.43 18.49 8.87
C GLU A 73 18.15 18.70 9.69
N GLN A 74 18.33 18.96 10.98
CA GLN A 74 17.24 19.24 11.91
C GLN A 74 17.27 20.71 12.35
N GLU A 75 16.10 21.36 12.38
CA GLU A 75 15.87 22.63 13.05
C GLU A 75 14.95 22.44 14.27
N GLY A 76 14.98 23.37 15.22
CA GLY A 76 14.14 23.35 16.42
C GLY A 76 14.37 22.14 17.31
N SER A 77 13.35 21.71 18.04
CA SER A 77 13.43 20.59 18.97
C SER A 77 12.24 19.64 18.87
N LEU A 78 12.52 18.33 18.98
CA LEU A 78 11.52 17.26 19.11
C LEU A 78 11.88 16.43 20.33
N LEU A 79 10.94 16.31 21.25
CA LEU A 79 11.18 15.69 22.56
C LEU A 79 10.09 14.65 22.87
N ILE A 80 10.49 13.56 23.52
CA ILE A 80 9.62 12.61 24.20
C ILE A 80 9.95 12.66 25.69
N ASP A 81 8.96 12.98 26.53
CA ASP A 81 9.13 13.19 27.98
C ASP A 81 10.28 14.16 28.31
N GLY A 82 10.45 15.20 27.50
CA GLY A 82 11.49 16.22 27.68
C GLY A 82 12.89 15.79 27.22
N GLN A 83 13.06 14.62 26.61
CA GLN A 83 14.34 14.13 26.10
C GLN A 83 14.31 13.93 24.59
N PRO A 84 15.43 14.11 23.86
CA PRO A 84 15.50 13.75 22.44
C PRO A 84 15.14 12.27 22.20
N PRO A 85 14.41 11.92 21.13
CA PRO A 85 13.94 10.55 20.88
C PRO A 85 15.06 9.50 20.88
N ILE A 86 16.23 9.84 20.33
CA ILE A 86 17.38 8.94 20.22
C ILE A 86 17.96 8.52 21.60
N ALA A 87 17.74 9.33 22.65
CA ALA A 87 18.21 9.04 23.99
C ALA A 87 17.30 8.04 24.73
N GLY A 88 16.06 7.88 24.28
CA GLY A 88 15.02 7.10 24.96
C GLY A 88 14.80 5.72 24.33
N ARG A 89 15.84 4.89 24.16
CA ARG A 89 15.70 3.53 23.60
C ARG A 89 14.58 2.75 24.28
N GLY A 90 13.65 2.18 23.46
CA GLY A 90 12.49 1.43 23.95
C GLY A 90 11.33 2.29 24.46
N ARG A 91 11.47 3.62 24.48
CA ARG A 91 10.40 4.54 24.89
C ARG A 91 9.29 4.64 23.81
N ALA A 92 9.67 4.57 22.55
CA ALA A 92 8.78 4.51 21.39
C ALA A 92 8.94 3.17 20.67
N GLY A 93 7.82 2.62 20.19
CA GLY A 93 7.78 1.47 19.29
C GLY A 93 7.13 1.87 17.98
N LEU A 94 7.76 1.50 16.87
CA LEU A 94 7.33 1.86 15.50
C LEU A 94 6.88 0.63 14.74
N VAL A 95 5.70 0.70 14.13
CA VAL A 95 5.22 -0.23 13.10
C VAL A 95 5.24 0.49 11.75
N LEU A 96 5.94 -0.09 10.79
CA LEU A 96 6.11 0.45 9.43
C LEU A 96 4.99 0.01 8.49
N GLN A 97 4.87 0.70 7.37
CA GLN A 97 3.92 0.43 6.31
C GLN A 97 4.12 -0.96 5.68
N ASP A 98 5.38 -1.35 5.43
CA ASP A 98 5.73 -2.65 4.87
C ASP A 98 6.11 -3.63 5.99
N PRO A 99 5.25 -4.64 6.29
CA PRO A 99 5.54 -5.60 7.34
C PRO A 99 6.72 -6.53 7.00
N ASP A 100 7.00 -6.77 5.71
CA ASP A 100 8.12 -7.62 5.30
C ASP A 100 9.47 -6.99 5.68
N SER A 101 9.56 -5.67 5.66
CA SER A 101 10.76 -4.93 6.07
C SER A 101 11.01 -4.96 7.59
N GLN A 102 10.02 -5.33 8.40
CA GLN A 102 10.11 -5.42 9.86
C GLN A 102 10.39 -6.82 10.39
N VAL A 103 10.13 -7.86 9.59
CA VAL A 103 10.46 -9.24 9.97
C VAL A 103 11.96 -9.45 9.92
N ILE A 104 12.57 -9.69 11.08
CA ILE A 104 14.02 -9.80 11.26
C ILE A 104 14.43 -11.27 11.40
N LEU A 105 13.66 -12.06 12.14
CA LEU A 105 13.99 -13.44 12.48
C LEU A 105 13.04 -14.44 11.79
N GLN A 106 13.52 -15.68 11.69
CA GLN A 106 12.83 -16.72 10.91
C GLN A 106 11.63 -17.34 11.61
N ARG A 107 11.46 -17.13 12.93
CA ARG A 107 10.38 -17.71 13.74
C ARG A 107 9.60 -16.63 14.44
N VAL A 108 8.29 -16.80 14.54
CA VAL A 108 7.37 -15.87 15.19
C VAL A 108 7.78 -15.52 16.60
N GLY A 109 8.08 -16.53 17.44
CA GLY A 109 8.46 -16.29 18.84
C GLY A 109 9.76 -15.50 18.98
N ASP A 110 10.77 -15.84 18.17
CA ASP A 110 12.07 -15.20 18.19
C ASP A 110 11.97 -13.75 17.71
N ASP A 111 11.18 -13.52 16.66
CA ASP A 111 10.99 -12.18 16.07
C ASP A 111 10.33 -11.21 17.06
N ILE A 112 9.30 -11.65 17.80
CA ILE A 112 8.69 -10.85 18.86
C ILE A 112 9.65 -10.61 20.04
N ALA A 113 10.45 -11.64 20.39
CA ALA A 113 11.41 -11.56 21.51
C ALA A 113 12.55 -10.59 21.24
N PHE A 114 12.93 -10.39 19.97
CA PHE A 114 14.10 -9.62 19.54
C PHE A 114 14.19 -8.21 20.16
N GLY A 115 13.07 -7.47 20.14
CA GLY A 115 13.02 -6.14 20.74
C GLY A 115 13.24 -6.16 22.26
N CYS A 116 12.68 -7.14 22.96
CA CYS A 116 12.86 -7.32 24.40
C CYS A 116 14.30 -7.71 24.76
N GLU A 117 14.94 -8.56 23.96
CA GLU A 117 16.34 -8.93 24.14
C GLU A 117 17.26 -7.72 24.02
N ASN A 118 17.06 -6.88 23.02
CA ASN A 118 17.82 -5.64 22.81
C ASN A 118 17.65 -4.62 23.96
N LEU A 119 16.53 -4.69 24.69
CA LEU A 119 16.26 -3.88 25.87
C LEU A 119 16.78 -4.53 27.18
N GLY A 120 17.39 -5.72 27.11
CA GLY A 120 17.93 -6.42 28.26
C GLY A 120 16.87 -6.97 29.22
N VAL A 121 15.65 -7.26 28.72
CA VAL A 121 14.58 -7.87 29.51
C VAL A 121 15.00 -9.29 29.93
N PRO A 122 14.77 -9.73 31.19
CA PRO A 122 15.09 -11.08 31.61
C PRO A 122 14.34 -12.14 30.79
N ARG A 123 14.99 -13.28 30.50
CA ARG A 123 14.50 -14.32 29.59
C ARG A 123 13.09 -14.80 29.90
N ASP A 124 12.82 -15.09 31.18
CA ASP A 124 11.50 -15.59 31.59
C ASP A 124 10.39 -14.56 31.36
N GLU A 125 10.71 -13.29 31.58
CA GLU A 125 9.81 -12.17 31.32
C GLU A 125 9.59 -11.95 29.81
N ILE A 126 10.63 -12.17 28.97
CA ILE A 126 10.49 -12.10 27.51
C ILE A 126 9.40 -13.04 27.02
N TRP A 127 9.49 -14.33 27.37
CA TRP A 127 8.53 -15.32 26.90
C TRP A 127 7.13 -15.06 27.43
N ARG A 128 6.99 -14.59 28.66
CA ARG A 128 5.71 -14.14 29.19
C ARG A 128 5.12 -13.00 28.34
N ARG A 129 5.93 -12.01 27.97
CA ARG A 129 5.52 -10.86 27.14
C ARG A 129 5.17 -11.31 25.72
N VAL A 130 5.91 -12.24 25.13
CA VAL A 130 5.67 -12.79 23.80
C VAL A 130 4.26 -13.41 23.73
N HIS A 131 3.91 -14.28 24.67
CA HIS A 131 2.56 -14.90 24.71
C HIS A 131 1.47 -13.84 24.89
N VAL A 132 1.64 -12.93 25.82
CA VAL A 132 0.66 -11.86 26.09
C VAL A 132 0.49 -10.95 24.86
N ALA A 133 1.58 -10.65 24.13
CA ALA A 133 1.51 -9.82 22.94
C ALA A 133 0.78 -10.55 21.79
N LEU A 134 1.05 -11.84 21.57
CA LEU A 134 0.34 -12.65 20.58
C LEU A 134 -1.16 -12.67 20.84
N ASP A 135 -1.57 -12.93 22.08
CA ASP A 135 -2.97 -12.91 22.48
C ASP A 135 -3.62 -11.54 22.25
N ALA A 136 -2.92 -10.46 22.59
CA ALA A 136 -3.43 -9.10 22.44
C ALA A 136 -3.69 -8.71 20.99
N VAL A 137 -2.81 -9.14 20.06
CA VAL A 137 -2.98 -8.86 18.63
C VAL A 137 -3.86 -9.90 17.93
N GLY A 138 -4.27 -10.99 18.63
CA GLY A 138 -5.08 -12.05 18.05
C GLY A 138 -4.34 -12.84 16.97
N LEU A 139 -3.04 -13.07 17.16
CA LEU A 139 -2.23 -13.89 16.26
C LEU A 139 -2.06 -15.29 16.87
N ASP A 140 -2.97 -16.19 16.51
CA ASP A 140 -2.98 -17.58 16.99
C ASP A 140 -2.15 -18.46 16.06
N VAL A 141 -0.84 -18.49 16.30
CA VAL A 141 0.12 -19.34 15.58
C VAL A 141 1.18 -19.86 16.55
N PRO A 142 1.74 -21.07 16.34
CA PRO A 142 2.86 -21.59 17.13
C PRO A 142 4.07 -20.67 17.07
N LEU A 143 4.85 -20.57 18.15
CA LEU A 143 6.06 -19.74 18.22
C LEU A 143 7.12 -20.15 17.20
N GLU A 144 7.16 -21.42 16.84
CA GLU A 144 8.10 -22.00 15.87
C GLU A 144 7.68 -21.76 14.41
N THR A 145 6.50 -21.19 14.18
CA THR A 145 6.01 -20.91 12.82
C THR A 145 7.00 -20.05 12.06
N PRO A 146 7.42 -20.47 10.85
CA PRO A 146 8.29 -19.65 10.01
C PRO A 146 7.59 -18.34 9.61
N THR A 147 8.28 -17.21 9.74
CA THR A 147 7.71 -15.89 9.46
C THR A 147 7.38 -15.67 7.99
N ASN A 148 8.07 -16.38 7.08
CA ASN A 148 7.87 -16.29 5.64
C ASN A 148 6.57 -16.95 5.14
N VAL A 149 5.92 -17.81 5.93
CA VAL A 149 4.63 -18.41 5.55
C VAL A 149 3.41 -17.59 6.00
N LEU A 150 3.64 -16.53 6.79
CA LEU A 150 2.58 -15.67 7.28
C LEU A 150 2.00 -14.80 6.15
N SER A 151 0.68 -14.58 6.20
CA SER A 151 0.02 -13.59 5.34
C SER A 151 0.43 -12.16 5.72
N GLY A 152 0.21 -11.18 4.82
CA GLY A 152 0.51 -9.77 5.10
C GLY A 152 -0.14 -9.27 6.39
N GLY A 153 -1.43 -9.58 6.63
CA GLY A 153 -2.12 -9.22 7.86
C GLY A 153 -1.56 -9.91 9.11
N GLN A 154 -1.10 -11.16 8.98
CA GLN A 154 -0.42 -11.86 10.07
C GLN A 154 0.96 -11.25 10.37
N LYS A 155 1.74 -10.88 9.34
CA LYS A 155 3.02 -10.18 9.51
C LYS A 155 2.84 -8.80 10.15
N GLN A 156 1.78 -8.08 9.78
CA GLN A 156 1.48 -6.78 10.41
C GLN A 156 1.14 -6.94 11.90
N ARG A 157 0.36 -7.97 12.25
CA ARG A 157 0.09 -8.31 13.66
C ARG A 157 1.33 -8.81 14.39
N LEU A 158 2.22 -9.53 13.70
CA LEU A 158 3.52 -9.93 14.24
C LEU A 158 4.38 -8.70 14.59
N ALA A 159 4.50 -7.74 13.69
CA ALA A 159 5.23 -6.49 13.92
C ALA A 159 4.63 -5.70 15.11
N LEU A 160 3.29 -5.62 15.17
CA LEU A 160 2.58 -5.00 16.30
C LEU A 160 2.85 -5.75 17.62
N ALA A 161 2.85 -7.09 17.60
CA ALA A 161 3.16 -7.91 18.79
C ALA A 161 4.59 -7.64 19.29
N GLY A 162 5.57 -7.56 18.38
CA GLY A 162 6.96 -7.18 18.72
C GLY A 162 7.04 -5.82 19.41
N VAL A 163 6.32 -4.83 18.87
CA VAL A 163 6.25 -3.50 19.50
C VAL A 163 5.60 -3.55 20.87
N ILE A 164 4.46 -4.24 21.01
CA ILE A 164 3.73 -4.31 22.29
C ILE A 164 4.53 -5.07 23.36
N ALA A 165 5.25 -6.13 22.97
CA ALA A 165 6.11 -6.89 23.90
C ALA A 165 7.19 -6.03 24.55
N MET A 166 7.70 -5.02 23.86
CA MET A 166 8.65 -4.05 24.42
C MET A 166 8.03 -3.14 25.49
N GLN A 167 6.69 -3.05 25.55
CA GLN A 167 5.95 -2.18 26.47
C GLN A 167 6.32 -0.69 26.36
N PRO A 168 6.32 -0.11 25.14
CA PRO A 168 6.68 1.29 24.97
C PRO A 168 5.62 2.23 25.57
N GLY A 169 6.03 3.44 25.95
CA GLY A 169 5.10 4.50 26.35
C GLY A 169 4.46 5.22 25.17
N LEU A 170 5.04 5.07 23.98
CA LEU A 170 4.58 5.64 22.71
C LEU A 170 4.53 4.57 21.65
N VAL A 171 3.37 4.37 21.04
CA VAL A 171 3.15 3.49 19.89
C VAL A 171 2.97 4.35 18.65
N LEU A 172 3.81 4.13 17.65
CA LEU A 172 3.85 4.84 16.38
C LEU A 172 3.47 3.87 15.26
N LEU A 173 2.48 4.23 14.46
CA LEU A 173 2.01 3.41 13.35
C LEU A 173 2.09 4.23 12.06
N ASP A 174 2.91 3.78 11.11
CA ASP A 174 3.04 4.40 9.79
C ASP A 174 2.29 3.56 8.76
N GLU A 175 1.05 3.96 8.44
CA GLU A 175 0.14 3.28 7.51
C GLU A 175 -0.02 1.76 7.77
N PRO A 176 -0.39 1.36 9.02
CA PRO A 176 -0.36 -0.04 9.42
C PRO A 176 -1.40 -0.92 8.71
N THR A 177 -2.33 -0.34 7.97
CA THR A 177 -3.38 -1.08 7.24
C THR A 177 -3.26 -1.00 5.72
N ALA A 178 -2.20 -0.35 5.21
CA ALA A 178 -2.04 -0.09 3.78
C ALA A 178 -2.04 -1.36 2.90
N ASN A 179 -1.46 -2.46 3.39
CA ASN A 179 -1.25 -3.69 2.62
C ASN A 179 -2.25 -4.81 2.95
N LEU A 180 -3.44 -4.46 3.49
CA LEU A 180 -4.38 -5.43 4.01
C LEU A 180 -5.71 -5.42 3.26
N ASP A 181 -6.33 -6.59 3.18
CA ASP A 181 -7.71 -6.70 2.76
C ASP A 181 -8.67 -6.12 3.83
N PRO A 182 -9.95 -5.89 3.52
CA PRO A 182 -10.89 -5.27 4.46
C PRO A 182 -11.00 -5.98 5.81
N THR A 183 -10.88 -7.30 5.84
CA THR A 183 -10.91 -8.10 7.07
C THR A 183 -9.65 -7.85 7.90
N GLY A 184 -8.48 -7.93 7.27
CA GLY A 184 -7.19 -7.65 7.91
C GLY A 184 -7.08 -6.23 8.45
N VAL A 185 -7.65 -5.24 7.75
CA VAL A 185 -7.75 -3.84 8.23
C VAL A 185 -8.47 -3.76 9.56
N ILE A 186 -9.63 -4.40 9.68
CA ILE A 186 -10.43 -4.42 10.91
C ILE A 186 -9.69 -5.16 12.02
N GLU A 187 -9.09 -6.31 11.73
CA GLU A 187 -8.33 -7.11 12.70
C GLU A 187 -7.15 -6.33 13.29
N VAL A 188 -6.37 -5.63 12.47
CA VAL A 188 -5.22 -4.81 12.92
C VAL A 188 -5.70 -3.62 13.73
N ARG A 189 -6.72 -2.88 13.26
CA ARG A 189 -7.31 -1.76 14.00
C ARG A 189 -7.77 -2.19 15.39
N ASP A 190 -8.50 -3.30 15.47
CA ASP A 190 -9.06 -3.81 16.73
C ASP A 190 -7.96 -4.32 17.66
N ALA A 191 -6.89 -4.93 17.12
CA ALA A 191 -5.71 -5.33 17.88
C ALA A 191 -5.02 -4.11 18.51
N VAL A 192 -4.81 -3.04 17.72
CA VAL A 192 -4.26 -1.77 18.23
C VAL A 192 -5.16 -1.19 19.30
N SER A 193 -6.46 -1.09 19.05
CA SER A 193 -7.43 -0.53 20.00
C SER A 193 -7.40 -1.27 21.35
N ARG A 194 -7.43 -2.60 21.32
CA ARG A 194 -7.33 -3.42 22.54
C ARG A 194 -6.01 -3.22 23.27
N SER A 195 -4.90 -3.21 22.54
CA SER A 195 -3.56 -3.09 23.12
C SER A 195 -3.36 -1.73 23.77
N ILE A 196 -3.78 -0.64 23.10
CA ILE A 196 -3.68 0.73 23.66
C ILE A 196 -4.60 0.90 24.86
N ALA A 197 -5.83 0.38 24.80
CA ALA A 197 -6.75 0.43 25.97
C ALA A 197 -6.19 -0.31 27.19
N ALA A 198 -5.49 -1.43 26.99
CA ALA A 198 -4.89 -2.21 28.06
C ALA A 198 -3.63 -1.59 28.64
N THR A 199 -2.73 -1.07 27.80
CA THR A 199 -1.43 -0.50 28.20
C THR A 199 -1.53 0.95 28.66
N GLY A 200 -2.45 1.73 28.12
CA GLY A 200 -2.57 3.17 28.30
C GLY A 200 -1.51 3.98 27.54
N ALA A 201 -0.72 3.37 26.66
CA ALA A 201 0.30 4.04 25.88
C ALA A 201 -0.28 5.16 25.01
N THR A 202 0.52 6.19 24.75
CA THR A 202 0.22 7.23 23.76
C THR A 202 0.27 6.61 22.36
N LEU A 203 -0.70 6.94 21.50
CA LEU A 203 -0.79 6.42 20.14
C LEU A 203 -0.68 7.56 19.12
N VAL A 204 0.19 7.38 18.14
CA VAL A 204 0.23 8.23 16.94
C VAL A 204 0.12 7.33 15.71
N VAL A 205 -0.92 7.56 14.92
CA VAL A 205 -1.20 6.80 13.70
C VAL A 205 -1.14 7.73 12.50
N ILE A 206 -0.42 7.34 11.47
CA ILE A 206 -0.51 7.92 10.13
C ILE A 206 -1.35 6.98 9.29
N GLU A 207 -2.37 7.50 8.65
CA GLU A 207 -3.21 6.73 7.74
C GLU A 207 -3.84 7.59 6.66
N HIS A 208 -4.09 6.96 5.51
CA HIS A 208 -4.86 7.60 4.44
C HIS A 208 -6.37 7.32 4.56
N ARG A 209 -6.76 6.16 5.07
CA ARG A 209 -8.17 5.77 5.26
C ARG A 209 -8.70 6.21 6.60
N VAL A 210 -9.05 7.48 6.70
CA VAL A 210 -9.49 8.13 7.95
C VAL A 210 -10.64 7.36 8.65
N ALA A 211 -11.64 6.90 7.91
CA ALA A 211 -12.81 6.20 8.44
C ALA A 211 -12.46 4.99 9.32
N VAL A 212 -11.38 4.30 9.02
CA VAL A 212 -10.95 3.10 9.77
C VAL A 212 -10.56 3.45 11.20
N TRP A 213 -9.90 4.61 11.38
CA TRP A 213 -9.29 4.98 12.66
C TRP A 213 -10.13 5.91 13.53
N LEU A 214 -11.18 6.54 12.98
CA LEU A 214 -12.08 7.41 13.75
C LEU A 214 -12.61 6.77 15.05
N PRO A 215 -12.94 5.47 15.10
CA PRO A 215 -13.40 4.85 16.36
C PRO A 215 -12.31 4.67 17.41
N VAL A 216 -11.03 4.82 17.04
CA VAL A 216 -9.88 4.53 17.91
C VAL A 216 -9.21 5.80 18.43
N VAL A 217 -9.28 6.90 17.66
CA VAL A 217 -8.53 8.13 17.95
C VAL A 217 -9.40 9.20 18.61
N ASP A 218 -8.78 10.01 19.45
CA ASP A 218 -9.44 11.12 20.16
C ASP A 218 -9.20 12.47 19.48
N ARG A 219 -8.12 12.57 18.68
CA ARG A 219 -7.62 13.82 18.11
C ARG A 219 -7.08 13.59 16.71
N VAL A 220 -7.31 14.56 15.84
CA VAL A 220 -6.75 14.61 14.48
C VAL A 220 -5.86 15.82 14.37
N ILE A 221 -4.64 15.60 13.87
CA ILE A 221 -3.67 16.65 13.57
C ILE A 221 -3.38 16.59 12.08
N VAL A 222 -3.54 17.71 11.39
CA VAL A 222 -3.22 17.85 9.97
C VAL A 222 -1.90 18.58 9.82
N ILE A 223 -0.94 17.94 9.15
CA ILE A 223 0.36 18.55 8.87
C ILE A 223 0.57 18.82 7.39
N SER A 224 1.36 19.84 7.12
CA SER A 224 1.89 20.21 5.81
C SER A 224 3.41 20.37 5.91
N PRO A 225 4.13 20.57 4.79
CA PRO A 225 5.55 20.92 4.86
C PRO A 225 5.86 22.19 5.67
N ALA A 226 4.86 23.05 5.90
CA ALA A 226 4.96 24.30 6.66
C ALA A 226 4.47 24.18 8.13
N GLY A 227 4.30 22.96 8.66
CA GLY A 227 3.88 22.72 10.03
C GLY A 227 2.43 22.27 10.18
N VAL A 228 1.83 22.48 11.35
CA VAL A 228 0.44 22.10 11.68
C VAL A 228 -0.54 23.04 10.99
N VAL A 229 -1.51 22.45 10.27
CA VAL A 229 -2.57 23.18 9.54
C VAL A 229 -3.91 23.15 10.30
N ALA A 230 -4.20 22.04 10.98
CA ALA A 230 -5.38 21.88 11.80
C ALA A 230 -5.10 20.90 12.94
N ASP A 231 -5.80 21.09 14.06
CA ASP A 231 -5.65 20.32 15.28
C ASP A 231 -6.95 20.39 16.08
N GLY A 232 -7.54 19.25 16.42
CA GLY A 232 -8.79 19.19 17.15
C GLY A 232 -9.39 17.80 17.21
N SER A 233 -10.64 17.72 17.68
CA SER A 233 -11.41 16.47 17.62
C SER A 233 -11.65 16.04 16.17
N PRO A 234 -11.82 14.73 15.90
CA PRO A 234 -12.09 14.24 14.54
C PRO A 234 -13.26 14.99 13.87
N ASP A 235 -14.36 15.16 14.58
CA ASP A 235 -15.56 15.82 14.05
C ASP A 235 -15.33 17.29 13.70
N GLU A 236 -14.58 18.02 14.53
CA GLU A 236 -14.25 19.43 14.27
C GLU A 236 -13.35 19.58 13.05
N VAL A 237 -12.25 18.82 12.99
CA VAL A 237 -11.29 18.90 11.89
C VAL A 237 -11.93 18.47 10.57
N LEU A 238 -12.63 17.34 10.55
CA LEU A 238 -13.24 16.83 9.32
C LEU A 238 -14.40 17.71 8.83
N ARG A 239 -15.20 18.28 9.75
CA ARG A 239 -16.26 19.23 9.38
C ARG A 239 -15.71 20.53 8.82
N ALA A 240 -14.65 21.07 9.45
CA ALA A 240 -14.08 22.35 9.06
C ALA A 240 -13.17 22.27 7.81
N ARG A 241 -12.45 21.16 7.65
CA ARG A 241 -11.38 21.01 6.65
C ARG A 241 -11.54 19.79 5.73
N GLY A 242 -12.65 19.05 5.84
CA GLY A 242 -12.84 17.80 5.08
C GLY A 242 -12.70 17.98 3.56
N ALA A 243 -13.31 19.04 3.00
CA ALA A 243 -13.19 19.35 1.59
C ALA A 243 -11.74 19.71 1.17
N GLU A 244 -11.04 20.50 2.01
CA GLU A 244 -9.64 20.88 1.77
C GLU A 244 -8.71 19.66 1.86
N LEU A 245 -8.93 18.79 2.86
CA LEU A 245 -8.19 17.56 3.01
C LEU A 245 -8.40 16.59 1.84
N ALA A 246 -9.65 16.44 1.39
CA ALA A 246 -9.97 15.63 0.22
C ALA A 246 -9.31 16.20 -1.04
N ALA A 247 -9.33 17.53 -1.23
CA ALA A 247 -8.62 18.19 -2.31
C ALA A 247 -7.09 18.07 -2.22
N ALA A 248 -6.56 17.79 -1.02
CA ALA A 248 -5.14 17.51 -0.78
C ALA A 248 -4.78 16.01 -0.84
N GLY A 249 -5.70 15.14 -1.23
CA GLY A 249 -5.45 13.72 -1.43
C GLY A 249 -5.74 12.82 -0.23
N VAL A 250 -6.31 13.35 0.85
CA VAL A 250 -6.71 12.52 2.00
C VAL A 250 -8.06 11.86 1.72
N TRP A 251 -8.21 10.59 2.06
CA TRP A 251 -9.48 9.87 2.02
C TRP A 251 -10.36 10.28 3.19
N VAL A 252 -11.27 11.23 2.94
CA VAL A 252 -12.16 11.81 3.97
C VAL A 252 -13.57 11.24 3.82
N PRO A 253 -14.18 10.69 4.87
CA PRO A 253 -15.57 10.26 4.85
C PRO A 253 -16.52 11.39 4.40
N GLY A 254 -17.41 11.08 3.47
CA GLY A 254 -18.33 12.06 2.90
C GLY A 254 -17.77 12.91 1.75
N PHE A 255 -16.49 12.76 1.41
CA PHE A 255 -15.83 13.42 0.29
C PHE A 255 -15.17 12.40 -0.64
N PRO A 256 -15.94 11.57 -1.37
CA PRO A 256 -15.36 10.60 -2.28
C PRO A 256 -14.59 11.32 -3.40
N PRO A 257 -13.52 10.71 -3.93
CA PRO A 257 -12.84 11.23 -5.11
C PRO A 257 -13.81 11.29 -6.30
N PRO A 258 -13.56 12.19 -7.28
CA PRO A 258 -14.42 12.31 -8.44
C PRO A 258 -14.48 10.97 -9.20
N ALA A 259 -15.70 10.54 -9.52
CA ALA A 259 -15.91 9.36 -10.36
C ALA A 259 -15.42 9.66 -11.80
N PRO A 260 -14.84 8.66 -12.50
CA PRO A 260 -14.37 8.82 -13.87
C PRO A 260 -15.55 9.11 -14.79
N LEU A 261 -15.33 10.00 -15.75
CA LEU A 261 -16.30 10.25 -16.82
C LEU A 261 -16.06 9.22 -17.94
N ARG A 262 -16.98 8.28 -18.11
CA ARG A 262 -17.01 7.36 -19.25
C ARG A 262 -18.01 7.83 -20.29
N THR A 263 -17.58 7.88 -21.53
CA THR A 263 -18.37 8.44 -22.64
C THR A 263 -19.03 7.37 -23.52
N SER A 264 -18.55 6.12 -23.47
CA SER A 264 -19.07 5.04 -24.32
C SER A 264 -19.25 3.72 -23.56
N ARG A 265 -20.44 3.11 -23.76
CA ARG A 265 -20.68 1.69 -23.49
C ARG A 265 -21.04 1.02 -24.83
N ALA A 266 -20.05 0.73 -25.65
CA ALA A 266 -20.27 -0.01 -26.88
C ALA A 266 -20.54 -1.50 -26.57
N ALA A 267 -21.34 -2.16 -27.42
CA ALA A 267 -21.45 -3.61 -27.41
C ALA A 267 -20.06 -4.22 -27.65
N SER A 268 -19.57 -5.02 -26.71
CA SER A 268 -18.21 -5.48 -26.68
C SER A 268 -18.07 -6.91 -27.21
N GLU A 269 -17.11 -7.11 -28.12
CA GLU A 269 -16.69 -8.44 -28.55
C GLU A 269 -15.79 -9.08 -27.53
N ALA A 270 -15.96 -10.38 -27.24
CA ALA A 270 -15.05 -11.09 -26.35
C ALA A 270 -13.64 -11.14 -26.95
N LEU A 271 -12.63 -10.84 -26.13
CA LEU A 271 -11.21 -10.94 -26.49
C LEU A 271 -10.58 -12.21 -25.91
N VAL A 272 -10.97 -12.60 -24.70
CA VAL A 272 -10.51 -13.81 -24.02
C VAL A 272 -11.70 -14.51 -23.40
N ASN A 273 -11.72 -15.83 -23.53
CA ASN A 273 -12.73 -16.70 -22.92
C ASN A 273 -12.03 -17.64 -21.92
N ALA A 274 -12.52 -17.70 -20.71
CA ALA A 274 -12.17 -18.69 -19.70
C ALA A 274 -13.34 -19.67 -19.53
N ARG A 275 -13.06 -20.97 -19.57
CA ARG A 275 -14.07 -22.03 -19.40
C ARG A 275 -13.54 -23.11 -18.49
N ASP A 276 -14.26 -23.33 -17.39
CA ASP A 276 -13.90 -24.29 -16.34
C ASP A 276 -12.42 -24.13 -15.88
N LEU A 277 -11.95 -22.89 -15.91
CA LEU A 277 -10.53 -22.55 -15.70
C LEU A 277 -10.14 -22.81 -14.24
N SER A 278 -9.04 -23.55 -14.06
CA SER A 278 -8.40 -23.76 -12.76
C SER A 278 -7.04 -23.06 -12.74
N VAL A 279 -6.83 -22.23 -11.72
CA VAL A 279 -5.58 -21.45 -11.53
C VAL A 279 -4.87 -21.87 -10.25
N GLY A 280 -3.55 -21.86 -10.28
CA GLY A 280 -2.75 -22.31 -9.13
C GLY A 280 -1.26 -22.20 -9.40
N ARG A 281 -0.45 -22.76 -8.49
CA ARG A 281 1.01 -22.81 -8.59
C ARG A 281 1.51 -24.20 -8.24
N ASP A 282 2.64 -24.58 -8.80
CA ASP A 282 3.37 -25.83 -8.53
C ASP A 282 2.47 -27.09 -8.61
N GLY A 283 1.54 -27.08 -9.57
CA GLY A 283 0.61 -28.19 -9.80
C GLY A 283 -0.59 -28.25 -8.82
N SER A 284 -0.69 -27.31 -7.88
CA SER A 284 -1.81 -27.23 -6.94
C SER A 284 -2.77 -26.12 -7.34
N ALA A 285 -4.06 -26.47 -7.50
CA ALA A 285 -5.11 -25.49 -7.79
C ALA A 285 -5.42 -24.67 -6.53
N ILE A 286 -5.47 -23.34 -6.70
CA ILE A 286 -5.94 -22.39 -5.68
C ILE A 286 -7.42 -22.11 -5.88
N ARG A 287 -7.85 -22.03 -7.15
CA ARG A 287 -9.25 -21.82 -7.53
C ARG A 287 -9.57 -22.65 -8.78
N GLU A 288 -10.77 -23.21 -8.81
CA GLU A 288 -11.24 -24.07 -9.88
C GLU A 288 -12.61 -23.62 -10.43
N GLY A 289 -12.96 -24.06 -11.62
CA GLY A 289 -14.28 -23.89 -12.18
C GLY A 289 -14.61 -22.46 -12.66
N LEU A 290 -13.62 -21.63 -12.90
CA LEU A 290 -13.84 -20.24 -13.33
C LEU A 290 -14.30 -20.17 -14.77
N SER A 291 -15.44 -19.50 -15.02
CA SER A 291 -15.95 -19.27 -16.37
C SER A 291 -16.39 -17.82 -16.53
N PHE A 292 -15.67 -17.07 -17.39
CA PHE A 292 -15.92 -15.66 -17.68
C PHE A 292 -15.34 -15.26 -19.02
N ASP A 293 -15.71 -14.08 -19.48
CA ASP A 293 -15.18 -13.46 -20.69
C ASP A 293 -14.55 -12.11 -20.38
N VAL A 294 -13.44 -11.78 -21.05
CA VAL A 294 -12.89 -10.42 -21.08
C VAL A 294 -13.26 -9.81 -22.42
N SER A 295 -14.07 -8.76 -22.36
CA SER A 295 -14.63 -8.11 -23.56
C SER A 295 -13.84 -6.86 -23.94
N SER A 296 -13.91 -6.48 -25.24
CA SER A 296 -13.29 -5.25 -25.74
C SER A 296 -13.96 -4.01 -25.13
N ALA A 297 -13.20 -2.93 -24.95
CA ALA A 297 -13.67 -1.65 -24.42
C ALA A 297 -14.45 -1.78 -23.09
N SER A 298 -14.00 -2.67 -22.21
CA SER A 298 -14.64 -2.93 -20.93
C SER A 298 -13.61 -3.15 -19.81
N THR A 299 -14.08 -2.95 -18.58
CA THR A 299 -13.33 -3.28 -17.37
C THR A 299 -13.93 -4.50 -16.69
N THR A 300 -13.17 -5.59 -16.61
CA THR A 300 -13.50 -6.77 -15.81
C THR A 300 -12.69 -6.71 -14.52
N VAL A 301 -13.34 -6.83 -13.37
CA VAL A 301 -12.67 -6.81 -12.07
C VAL A 301 -12.83 -8.16 -11.39
N THR A 302 -11.72 -8.74 -10.90
CA THR A 302 -11.76 -9.89 -10.00
C THR A 302 -11.61 -9.45 -8.56
N THR A 303 -12.53 -9.92 -7.70
CA THR A 303 -12.60 -9.62 -6.27
C THR A 303 -12.44 -10.89 -5.43
N GLY A 304 -12.19 -10.73 -4.15
CA GLY A 304 -12.04 -11.83 -3.18
C GLY A 304 -11.03 -11.53 -2.09
N PRO A 305 -11.00 -12.34 -1.01
CA PRO A 305 -10.05 -12.16 0.09
C PRO A 305 -8.60 -12.39 -0.36
N ASN A 306 -7.65 -12.05 0.52
CA ASN A 306 -6.24 -12.37 0.27
C ASN A 306 -6.06 -13.91 0.20
N GLY A 307 -5.20 -14.35 -0.74
CA GLY A 307 -4.98 -15.78 -0.99
C GLY A 307 -6.04 -16.48 -1.85
N SER A 308 -7.13 -15.81 -2.26
CA SER A 308 -8.18 -16.41 -3.10
C SER A 308 -7.78 -16.72 -4.55
N GLY A 309 -6.56 -16.29 -4.96
CA GLY A 309 -6.05 -16.54 -6.30
C GLY A 309 -6.17 -15.37 -7.28
N LYS A 310 -6.50 -14.15 -6.84
CA LYS A 310 -6.62 -12.95 -7.71
C LYS A 310 -5.37 -12.70 -8.55
N THR A 311 -4.21 -12.57 -7.91
CA THR A 311 -2.90 -12.42 -8.57
C THR A 311 -2.60 -13.58 -9.51
N THR A 312 -2.91 -14.81 -9.09
CA THR A 312 -2.69 -16.01 -9.90
C THR A 312 -3.55 -15.99 -11.17
N LEU A 313 -4.81 -15.59 -11.04
CA LEU A 313 -5.72 -15.42 -12.17
C LEU A 313 -5.23 -14.29 -13.10
N ALA A 314 -4.82 -13.15 -12.57
CA ALA A 314 -4.27 -12.05 -13.35
C ALA A 314 -3.03 -12.46 -14.14
N LEU A 315 -2.08 -13.18 -13.52
CA LEU A 315 -0.88 -13.70 -14.19
C LEU A 315 -1.21 -14.77 -15.25
N THR A 316 -2.20 -15.63 -14.97
CA THR A 316 -2.65 -16.65 -15.94
C THR A 316 -3.28 -15.99 -17.15
N LEU A 317 -4.15 -15.00 -16.95
CA LEU A 317 -4.75 -14.21 -18.03
C LEU A 317 -3.69 -13.44 -18.82
N GLY A 318 -2.67 -12.90 -18.13
CA GLY A 318 -1.51 -12.24 -18.72
C GLY A 318 -0.59 -13.15 -19.55
N GLY A 319 -0.85 -14.46 -19.60
CA GLY A 319 -0.01 -15.44 -20.31
C GLY A 319 1.34 -15.66 -19.63
N LEU A 320 1.47 -15.34 -18.34
CA LEU A 320 2.70 -15.46 -17.56
C LEU A 320 2.70 -16.70 -16.67
N LEU A 321 1.53 -17.27 -16.39
CA LEU A 321 1.36 -18.47 -15.59
C LEU A 321 0.46 -19.47 -16.32
N GLN A 322 0.84 -20.74 -16.31
CA GLN A 322 0.07 -21.79 -16.96
C GLN A 322 -1.17 -22.14 -16.16
N PRO A 323 -2.35 -22.30 -16.80
CA PRO A 323 -3.51 -22.88 -16.15
C PRO A 323 -3.23 -24.28 -15.58
N ILE A 324 -3.83 -24.60 -14.45
CA ILE A 324 -3.77 -25.95 -13.86
C ILE A 324 -4.79 -26.86 -14.54
N GLY A 325 -5.94 -26.34 -14.97
CA GLY A 325 -6.99 -27.08 -15.66
C GLY A 325 -7.93 -26.16 -16.40
N GLY A 326 -8.84 -26.73 -17.18
CA GLY A 326 -9.78 -25.98 -18.00
C GLY A 326 -9.11 -25.26 -19.19
N GLU A 327 -9.76 -24.24 -19.71
CA GLU A 327 -9.30 -23.52 -20.88
C GLU A 327 -9.29 -22.00 -20.67
N LEU A 328 -8.17 -21.36 -21.10
CA LEU A 328 -8.06 -19.91 -21.30
C LEU A 328 -7.68 -19.66 -22.77
N ARG A 329 -8.59 -19.08 -23.55
CA ARG A 329 -8.41 -18.88 -24.97
C ARG A 329 -8.62 -17.45 -25.40
N ALA A 330 -7.66 -16.90 -26.10
CA ALA A 330 -7.82 -15.68 -26.85
C ALA A 330 -8.72 -15.92 -28.08
N THR A 331 -9.53 -14.94 -28.45
CA THR A 331 -10.24 -14.97 -29.71
C THR A 331 -9.29 -14.70 -30.87
N SER A 332 -9.71 -15.03 -32.10
CA SER A 332 -8.93 -14.74 -33.31
C SER A 332 -8.61 -13.25 -33.45
N ALA A 333 -9.53 -12.40 -33.02
CA ALA A 333 -9.36 -10.93 -32.99
C ALA A 333 -8.19 -10.47 -32.14
N LEU A 334 -8.00 -11.06 -30.93
CA LEU A 334 -6.87 -10.74 -30.05
C LEU A 334 -5.60 -11.47 -30.52
N ALA A 335 -5.70 -12.75 -30.88
CA ALA A 335 -4.57 -13.58 -31.30
C ALA A 335 -3.87 -13.06 -32.55
N ALA A 336 -4.62 -12.45 -33.49
CA ALA A 336 -4.11 -11.88 -34.75
C ALA A 336 -3.11 -12.81 -35.45
N GLY A 337 -3.48 -14.09 -35.63
CA GLY A 337 -2.68 -15.11 -36.25
C GLY A 337 -1.70 -15.88 -35.39
N ALA A 338 -1.53 -15.48 -34.10
CA ALA A 338 -0.77 -16.25 -33.11
C ALA A 338 -1.61 -17.42 -32.53
N SER A 339 -1.03 -18.20 -31.62
CA SER A 339 -1.76 -19.22 -30.87
C SER A 339 -2.99 -18.63 -30.16
N LEU A 340 -4.05 -19.40 -30.01
CA LEU A 340 -5.20 -19.00 -29.20
C LEU A 340 -4.96 -19.14 -27.70
N SER A 341 -3.86 -19.75 -27.29
CA SER A 341 -3.47 -19.86 -25.87
C SER A 341 -2.42 -18.79 -25.53
N PRO A 342 -2.74 -17.80 -24.67
CA PRO A 342 -1.82 -16.70 -24.35
C PRO A 342 -0.48 -17.15 -23.78
N ILE A 343 -0.44 -18.23 -23.00
CA ILE A 343 0.80 -18.79 -22.44
C ILE A 343 1.82 -19.25 -23.52
N MET A 344 1.35 -19.49 -24.72
CA MET A 344 2.20 -19.90 -25.85
C MET A 344 2.76 -18.72 -26.63
N TRP A 345 2.37 -17.49 -26.29
CA TRP A 345 2.86 -16.31 -26.99
C TRP A 345 4.28 -15.94 -26.59
N ARG A 346 5.05 -15.53 -27.60
CA ARG A 346 6.37 -14.93 -27.35
C ARG A 346 6.22 -13.58 -26.68
N SER A 347 7.25 -13.15 -25.96
CA SER A 347 7.24 -11.84 -25.30
C SER A 347 6.88 -10.70 -26.24
N THR A 348 7.38 -10.72 -27.50
CA THR A 348 7.04 -9.70 -28.51
C THR A 348 5.58 -9.77 -28.99
N GLU A 349 4.95 -10.91 -28.89
CA GLU A 349 3.53 -11.09 -29.23
C GLU A 349 2.63 -10.63 -28.08
N LEU A 350 3.06 -10.82 -26.82
CA LEU A 350 2.39 -10.30 -25.63
C LEU A 350 2.35 -8.77 -25.61
N LEU A 351 3.46 -8.09 -25.94
CA LEU A 351 3.61 -6.63 -25.79
C LEU A 351 2.45 -5.81 -26.36
N THR A 352 1.86 -6.20 -27.47
CA THR A 352 0.75 -5.49 -28.13
C THR A 352 -0.62 -6.07 -27.83
N ARG A 353 -0.68 -7.23 -27.20
CA ARG A 353 -1.93 -7.93 -26.89
C ARG A 353 -2.35 -7.78 -25.45
N ILE A 354 -1.44 -8.13 -24.53
CA ILE A 354 -1.70 -8.10 -23.08
C ILE A 354 -0.51 -7.46 -22.37
N GLY A 355 -0.74 -6.29 -21.80
CA GLY A 355 0.21 -5.64 -20.88
C GLY A 355 -0.13 -6.02 -19.45
N THR A 356 0.87 -6.36 -18.65
CA THR A 356 0.66 -6.74 -17.25
C THR A 356 1.39 -5.77 -16.32
N VAL A 357 0.70 -5.32 -15.28
CA VAL A 357 1.23 -4.49 -14.20
C VAL A 357 1.19 -5.31 -12.92
N PHE A 358 2.34 -5.50 -12.29
CA PHE A 358 2.48 -6.30 -11.08
C PHE A 358 2.07 -5.54 -9.82
N GLN A 359 1.71 -6.27 -8.77
CA GLN A 359 1.39 -5.70 -7.46
C GLN A 359 2.56 -4.88 -6.88
N SER A 360 3.79 -5.36 -7.03
CA SER A 360 5.02 -4.66 -6.63
C SER A 360 5.68 -4.03 -7.85
N PRO A 361 5.61 -2.70 -8.03
CA PRO A 361 6.11 -2.01 -9.23
C PRO A 361 7.60 -2.23 -9.48
N GLU A 362 8.39 -2.32 -8.41
CA GLU A 362 9.84 -2.51 -8.46
C GLU A 362 10.27 -3.80 -9.17
N HIS A 363 9.45 -4.84 -9.15
CA HIS A 363 9.72 -6.08 -9.87
C HIS A 363 9.62 -5.94 -11.39
N GLN A 364 9.11 -4.81 -11.88
CA GLN A 364 8.90 -4.54 -13.29
C GLN A 364 10.03 -3.71 -13.90
N PHE A 365 10.80 -2.97 -13.08
CA PHE A 365 11.79 -2.02 -13.56
C PHE A 365 13.12 -2.68 -13.92
N VAL A 366 13.63 -2.35 -15.12
CA VAL A 366 14.87 -2.91 -15.67
C VAL A 366 15.87 -1.83 -16.12
N ALA A 367 15.47 -0.55 -16.15
CA ALA A 367 16.32 0.54 -16.59
C ALA A 367 16.75 1.46 -15.45
N SER A 368 17.79 2.25 -15.67
CA SER A 368 18.37 3.17 -14.69
C SER A 368 17.68 4.53 -14.59
N THR A 369 16.81 4.87 -15.55
CA THR A 369 16.04 6.12 -15.53
C THR A 369 14.60 5.86 -15.97
N VAL A 370 13.66 6.69 -15.47
CA VAL A 370 12.24 6.66 -15.84
C VAL A 370 12.06 6.74 -17.37
N ARG A 371 12.75 7.64 -18.05
CA ARG A 371 12.71 7.78 -19.51
C ARG A 371 13.19 6.52 -20.22
N ALA A 372 14.27 5.92 -19.75
CA ALA A 372 14.81 4.69 -20.33
C ALA A 372 13.88 3.49 -20.10
N GLU A 373 13.24 3.44 -18.94
CA GLU A 373 12.24 2.42 -18.58
C GLU A 373 11.05 2.46 -19.54
N LEU A 374 10.45 3.63 -19.76
CA LEU A 374 9.36 3.82 -20.71
C LEU A 374 9.73 3.47 -22.15
N ALA A 375 11.01 3.58 -22.51
CA ALA A 375 11.48 3.26 -23.85
C ALA A 375 11.70 1.75 -24.08
N VAL A 376 11.68 0.90 -23.05
CA VAL A 376 11.95 -0.55 -23.17
C VAL A 376 10.97 -1.22 -24.13
N GLY A 377 9.66 -1.04 -23.90
CA GLY A 377 8.59 -1.61 -24.74
C GLY A 377 8.65 -1.13 -26.20
N PRO A 378 8.65 0.19 -26.46
CA PRO A 378 8.81 0.77 -27.80
C PRO A 378 10.04 0.27 -28.56
N ARG A 379 11.19 0.11 -27.90
CA ARG A 379 12.41 -0.50 -28.48
C ARG A 379 12.20 -1.95 -28.87
N ALA A 380 11.57 -2.74 -28.00
CA ALA A 380 11.27 -4.15 -28.25
C ALA A 380 10.33 -4.32 -29.45
N LEU A 381 9.41 -3.36 -29.67
CA LEU A 381 8.55 -3.28 -30.85
C LEU A 381 9.26 -2.75 -32.09
N ARG A 382 10.56 -2.39 -31.99
CA ARG A 382 11.38 -1.85 -33.10
C ARG A 382 10.79 -0.57 -33.71
N LEU A 383 10.11 0.26 -32.92
CA LEU A 383 9.69 1.59 -33.35
C LEU A 383 10.91 2.42 -33.71
N ASP A 384 10.78 3.34 -34.68
CA ASP A 384 11.83 4.29 -34.96
C ASP A 384 12.06 5.27 -33.81
N LYS A 385 13.20 5.97 -33.79
CA LYS A 385 13.59 6.83 -32.68
C LYS A 385 12.60 7.98 -32.43
N ALA A 386 11.98 8.53 -33.47
CA ALA A 386 11.01 9.60 -33.37
C ALA A 386 9.73 9.11 -32.70
N ALA A 387 9.20 7.96 -33.13
CA ALA A 387 8.03 7.34 -32.53
C ALA A 387 8.28 6.88 -31.08
N GLN A 388 9.52 6.39 -30.77
CA GLN A 388 9.90 6.07 -29.38
C GLN A 388 9.85 7.32 -28.50
N SER A 389 10.52 8.41 -28.92
CA SER A 389 10.55 9.66 -28.15
C SER A 389 9.15 10.24 -27.96
N GLN A 390 8.37 10.34 -29.02
CA GLN A 390 6.99 10.83 -28.94
C GLN A 390 6.15 10.03 -27.93
N ARG A 391 6.25 8.70 -27.95
CA ARG A 391 5.52 7.82 -27.05
C ARG A 391 5.95 8.01 -25.58
N VAL A 392 7.24 8.13 -25.35
CA VAL A 392 7.80 8.34 -24.00
C VAL A 392 7.39 9.72 -23.48
N ASP A 393 7.50 10.77 -24.28
CA ASP A 393 7.13 12.11 -23.86
C ASP A 393 5.62 12.25 -23.61
N GLU A 394 4.77 11.60 -24.43
CA GLU A 394 3.31 11.50 -24.18
C GLU A 394 3.00 10.86 -22.82
N LEU A 395 3.65 9.75 -22.48
CA LEU A 395 3.41 9.04 -21.22
C LEU A 395 3.96 9.77 -20.00
N LEU A 396 5.13 10.40 -20.13
CA LEU A 396 5.69 11.25 -19.08
C LEU A 396 4.70 12.36 -18.73
N ALA A 397 4.24 13.11 -19.71
CA ALA A 397 3.28 14.21 -19.53
C ALA A 397 1.95 13.70 -18.93
N ARG A 398 1.37 12.64 -19.53
CA ARG A 398 0.06 12.12 -19.14
C ARG A 398 0.03 11.58 -17.69
N LEU A 399 1.16 11.03 -17.22
CA LEU A 399 1.28 10.43 -15.87
C LEU A 399 2.06 11.33 -14.91
N ARG A 400 2.33 12.58 -15.29
CA ARG A 400 3.05 13.57 -14.45
C ARG A 400 4.40 13.05 -13.95
N LEU A 401 5.15 12.45 -14.84
CA LEU A 401 6.50 11.94 -14.58
C LEU A 401 7.60 12.78 -15.25
N ASP A 402 7.24 13.93 -15.88
CA ASP A 402 8.18 14.76 -16.63
C ASP A 402 9.37 15.23 -15.79
N ALA A 403 9.09 15.72 -14.58
CA ALA A 403 10.12 16.19 -13.65
C ALA A 403 11.04 15.06 -13.14
N LEU A 404 10.63 13.80 -13.32
CA LEU A 404 11.30 12.60 -12.85
C LEU A 404 11.93 11.80 -13.99
N ALA A 405 11.92 12.32 -15.22
CA ALA A 405 12.36 11.61 -16.42
C ALA A 405 13.77 11.01 -16.30
N ASP A 406 14.68 11.72 -15.65
CA ASP A 406 16.06 11.31 -15.45
C ASP A 406 16.32 10.64 -14.08
N ALA A 407 15.28 10.54 -13.22
CA ALA A 407 15.41 9.89 -11.92
C ALA A 407 15.52 8.37 -12.06
N ASN A 408 16.15 7.74 -11.07
CA ASN A 408 16.17 6.28 -10.97
C ASN A 408 14.79 5.76 -10.53
N PRO A 409 14.17 4.79 -11.23
CA PRO A 409 12.87 4.21 -10.87
C PRO A 409 12.76 3.76 -9.41
N PHE A 410 13.82 3.22 -8.85
CA PHE A 410 13.86 2.72 -7.47
C PHE A 410 13.94 3.81 -6.40
N THR A 411 14.18 5.07 -6.79
CA THR A 411 14.21 6.22 -5.86
C THR A 411 12.89 7.00 -5.82
N LEU A 412 11.93 6.59 -6.62
CA LEU A 412 10.60 7.19 -6.69
C LEU A 412 9.77 6.81 -5.46
N SER A 413 8.81 7.66 -5.10
CA SER A 413 7.77 7.30 -4.12
C SER A 413 6.90 6.16 -4.65
N GLY A 414 6.23 5.41 -3.76
CA GLY A 414 5.38 4.28 -4.15
C GLY A 414 4.30 4.65 -5.18
N GLY A 415 3.67 5.83 -5.03
CA GLY A 415 2.69 6.32 -6.01
C GLY A 415 3.32 6.65 -7.39
N GLU A 416 4.53 7.23 -7.40
CA GLU A 416 5.27 7.49 -8.64
C GLU A 416 5.72 6.21 -9.31
N GLN A 417 6.19 5.22 -8.53
CA GLN A 417 6.52 3.90 -9.04
C GLN A 417 5.31 3.20 -9.65
N ARG A 418 4.13 3.30 -9.01
CA ARG A 418 2.90 2.74 -9.54
C ARG A 418 2.50 3.40 -10.86
N ARG A 419 2.55 4.74 -10.95
CA ARG A 419 2.31 5.45 -12.22
C ARG A 419 3.29 5.04 -13.30
N LEU A 420 4.58 4.89 -12.97
CA LEU A 420 5.60 4.42 -13.91
C LEU A 420 5.31 2.99 -14.38
N SER A 421 4.95 2.08 -13.48
CA SER A 421 4.62 0.69 -13.79
C SER A 421 3.43 0.59 -14.78
N VAL A 422 2.38 1.38 -14.58
CA VAL A 422 1.27 1.49 -15.54
C VAL A 422 1.74 2.08 -16.86
N ALA A 423 2.57 3.14 -16.83
CA ALA A 423 3.12 3.78 -18.02
C ALA A 423 3.95 2.82 -18.87
N THR A 424 4.77 1.95 -18.25
CA THR A 424 5.58 0.96 -18.98
C THR A 424 4.72 -0.04 -19.73
N ALA A 425 3.65 -0.53 -19.12
CA ALA A 425 2.68 -1.41 -19.78
C ALA A 425 1.95 -0.70 -20.94
N LEU A 426 1.57 0.56 -20.76
CA LEU A 426 0.91 1.37 -21.79
C LEU A 426 1.82 1.77 -22.95
N ALA A 427 3.14 1.77 -22.76
CA ALA A 427 4.10 2.16 -23.80
C ALA A 427 4.00 1.30 -25.07
N THR A 428 3.49 0.09 -24.97
CA THR A 428 3.28 -0.84 -26.08
C THR A 428 1.87 -0.80 -26.65
N ARG A 429 0.94 -0.03 -26.05
CA ARG A 429 -0.49 0.05 -26.42
C ARG A 429 -1.16 -1.33 -26.52
N PRO A 430 -1.15 -2.11 -25.43
CA PRO A 430 -1.78 -3.43 -25.45
C PRO A 430 -3.31 -3.31 -25.61
N ARG A 431 -3.93 -4.35 -26.16
CA ARG A 431 -5.39 -4.41 -26.28
C ARG A 431 -6.08 -4.72 -24.95
N ILE A 432 -5.39 -5.49 -24.08
CA ILE A 432 -5.84 -5.77 -22.71
C ILE A 432 -4.73 -5.30 -21.76
N LEU A 433 -5.12 -4.56 -20.74
CA LEU A 433 -4.27 -4.20 -19.62
C LEU A 433 -4.68 -5.01 -18.39
N VAL A 434 -3.80 -5.88 -17.92
CA VAL A 434 -3.99 -6.67 -16.70
C VAL A 434 -3.29 -5.94 -15.55
N LEU A 435 -4.03 -5.66 -14.50
CA LEU A 435 -3.57 -4.89 -13.34
C LEU A 435 -3.75 -5.72 -12.06
N ASP A 436 -2.70 -5.86 -11.29
CA ASP A 436 -2.76 -6.48 -9.97
C ASP A 436 -2.66 -5.41 -8.89
N GLU A 437 -3.76 -5.23 -8.13
CA GLU A 437 -3.96 -4.21 -7.09
C GLU A 437 -3.56 -2.80 -7.56
N PRO A 438 -4.15 -2.24 -8.64
CA PRO A 438 -3.67 -1.00 -9.26
C PRO A 438 -3.78 0.23 -8.37
N THR A 439 -4.77 0.30 -7.49
CA THR A 439 -5.09 1.46 -6.66
C THR A 439 -4.54 1.35 -5.24
N PHE A 440 -3.82 0.29 -4.97
CA PHE A 440 -3.32 -0.06 -3.67
C PHE A 440 -2.36 0.99 -3.09
N GLY A 441 -2.57 1.41 -1.82
CA GLY A 441 -1.70 2.35 -1.11
C GLY A 441 -1.67 3.77 -1.68
N GLN A 442 -2.67 4.16 -2.48
CA GLN A 442 -2.71 5.48 -3.09
C GLN A 442 -3.55 6.48 -2.29
N ASP A 443 -3.10 7.73 -2.29
CA ASP A 443 -3.94 8.84 -1.88
C ASP A 443 -5.11 9.05 -2.86
N SER A 444 -6.16 9.77 -2.43
CA SER A 444 -7.40 9.89 -3.20
C SER A 444 -7.23 10.61 -4.55
N LEU A 445 -6.26 11.52 -4.68
CA LEU A 445 -5.98 12.21 -5.95
C LEU A 445 -5.28 11.28 -6.94
N THR A 446 -4.23 10.61 -6.50
CA THR A 446 -3.50 9.63 -7.33
C THR A 446 -4.42 8.49 -7.76
N TRP A 447 -5.30 8.03 -6.85
CA TRP A 447 -6.34 7.06 -7.16
C TRP A 447 -7.28 7.57 -8.26
N ALA A 448 -7.84 8.79 -8.10
CA ALA A 448 -8.76 9.37 -9.09
C ALA A 448 -8.11 9.55 -10.46
N GLU A 449 -6.86 10.01 -10.51
CA GLU A 449 -6.09 10.16 -11.75
C GLU A 449 -5.88 8.82 -12.47
N LEU A 450 -5.54 7.76 -11.72
CA LEU A 450 -5.38 6.43 -12.30
C LEU A 450 -6.71 5.89 -12.82
N VAL A 451 -7.78 6.01 -12.04
CA VAL A 451 -9.12 5.52 -12.44
C VAL A 451 -9.62 6.27 -13.67
N GLN A 452 -9.42 7.60 -13.73
CA GLN A 452 -9.75 8.40 -14.92
C GLN A 452 -8.94 7.96 -16.14
N LEU A 453 -7.62 7.71 -15.98
CA LEU A 453 -6.77 7.20 -17.05
C LEU A 453 -7.27 5.86 -17.59
N LEU A 454 -7.64 4.92 -16.70
CA LEU A 454 -8.18 3.62 -17.11
C LEU A 454 -9.52 3.77 -17.83
N ALA A 455 -10.40 4.66 -17.38
CA ALA A 455 -11.66 4.97 -18.06
C ALA A 455 -11.43 5.50 -19.49
N GLU A 456 -10.49 6.42 -19.67
CA GLU A 456 -10.11 6.95 -20.99
C GLU A 456 -9.54 5.87 -21.92
N LEU A 457 -8.75 4.94 -21.39
CA LEU A 457 -8.24 3.81 -22.17
C LEU A 457 -9.34 2.88 -22.64
N VAL A 458 -10.32 2.62 -21.78
CA VAL A 458 -11.48 1.80 -22.11
C VAL A 458 -12.35 2.50 -23.18
N ASP A 459 -12.59 3.82 -23.03
CA ASP A 459 -13.30 4.62 -24.03
C ASP A 459 -12.56 4.67 -25.38
N ALA A 460 -11.22 4.58 -25.37
CA ALA A 460 -10.38 4.47 -26.55
C ALA A 460 -10.33 3.05 -27.17
N GLY A 461 -11.06 2.07 -26.60
CA GLY A 461 -11.19 0.71 -27.13
C GLY A 461 -10.26 -0.33 -26.50
N SER A 462 -9.42 0.04 -25.52
CA SER A 462 -8.64 -0.93 -24.73
C SER A 462 -9.55 -1.64 -23.73
N SER A 463 -9.12 -2.80 -23.24
CA SER A 463 -9.81 -3.52 -22.15
C SER A 463 -8.93 -3.54 -20.91
N VAL A 464 -9.57 -3.51 -19.76
CA VAL A 464 -8.90 -3.61 -18.46
C VAL A 464 -9.37 -4.88 -17.74
N PHE A 465 -8.43 -5.65 -17.22
CA PHE A 465 -8.70 -6.69 -16.24
C PHE A 465 -7.96 -6.33 -14.95
N ALA A 466 -8.69 -6.06 -13.88
CA ALA A 466 -8.09 -5.66 -12.62
C ALA A 466 -8.38 -6.69 -11.53
N ALA A 467 -7.34 -7.13 -10.83
CA ALA A 467 -7.45 -7.89 -9.60
C ALA A 467 -7.36 -6.89 -8.43
N THR A 468 -8.42 -6.77 -7.62
CA THR A 468 -8.40 -5.83 -6.50
C THR A 468 -9.44 -6.17 -5.43
N HIS A 469 -9.23 -5.64 -4.24
CA HIS A 469 -10.18 -5.61 -3.13
C HIS A 469 -10.74 -4.20 -2.87
N ASP A 470 -10.39 -3.23 -3.70
CA ASP A 470 -10.85 -1.84 -3.61
C ASP A 470 -12.31 -1.70 -4.05
N ALA A 471 -13.22 -1.58 -3.08
CA ALA A 471 -14.65 -1.50 -3.33
C ALA A 471 -15.03 -0.20 -4.09
N GLU A 472 -14.33 0.92 -3.84
CA GLU A 472 -14.55 2.18 -4.55
C GLU A 472 -14.16 2.02 -6.03
N PHE A 473 -13.04 1.37 -6.33
CA PHE A 473 -12.64 1.07 -7.71
C PHE A 473 -13.67 0.18 -8.41
N VAL A 474 -14.12 -0.90 -7.75
CA VAL A 474 -15.16 -1.78 -8.29
C VAL A 474 -16.43 -1.00 -8.62
N ALA A 475 -16.89 -0.15 -7.70
CA ALA A 475 -18.14 0.60 -7.86
C ALA A 475 -18.12 1.59 -9.03
N VAL A 476 -16.95 2.20 -9.34
CA VAL A 476 -16.87 3.25 -10.37
C VAL A 476 -16.32 2.76 -11.71
N ALA A 477 -15.52 1.69 -11.73
CA ALA A 477 -14.79 1.24 -12.92
C ALA A 477 -15.30 -0.08 -13.51
N ALA A 478 -15.89 -1.00 -12.71
CA ALA A 478 -16.23 -2.34 -13.17
C ALA A 478 -17.47 -2.34 -14.09
N ASP A 479 -17.32 -2.94 -15.27
CA ASP A 479 -18.44 -3.35 -16.12
C ASP A 479 -18.86 -4.80 -15.80
N PHE A 480 -17.87 -5.65 -15.46
CA PHE A 480 -18.07 -7.05 -15.10
C PHE A 480 -17.25 -7.39 -13.85
N THR A 481 -17.76 -8.30 -13.03
CA THR A 481 -17.05 -8.79 -11.84
C THR A 481 -16.92 -10.31 -11.87
N VAL A 482 -15.76 -10.80 -11.45
CA VAL A 482 -15.45 -12.22 -11.23
C VAL A 482 -15.13 -12.38 -9.75
N ASP A 483 -16.06 -12.96 -8.99
CA ASP A 483 -15.88 -13.15 -7.55
C ASP A 483 -15.15 -14.45 -7.25
N LEU A 484 -14.09 -14.35 -6.44
CA LEU A 484 -13.28 -15.47 -5.97
C LEU A 484 -13.50 -15.75 -4.46
N SER A 485 -14.58 -15.26 -3.87
CA SER A 485 -14.91 -15.56 -2.47
C SER A 485 -15.35 -17.01 -2.24
#